data_92743f75c3cd0118e98f545b13155d3c
#
_entry.id   92743f75c3cd0118e98f545b13155d3c
#
_cell.length_a   1.000
_cell.length_b   1.000
_cell.length_c   1.000
_cell.angle_alpha   90.00
_cell.angle_beta   90.00
_cell.angle_gamma   90.00
#
_symmetry.space_group_name_H-M   'P 1'
#
loop_
_entity.id
_entity.type
_entity.pdbx_description
1 polymer ?
#
loop_
_entity_poly.entity_id
_entity_poly.type
_entity_poly.pdbx_seq_one_letter_code
_entity_poly.pdbx_strand_id
1 'polypeptide(L)'
;NLPVKEQLIRLMDEIRHTLPKKERLCGKTAISMLLAKGRHGKVTGLRYCFRPDSGAEDNRIMVSVPKKMFKRAVKRNLLKRRIRESWRRQKHTLEGLTGYDILFTYSQKEVLSYEEIYEAVGKVIEKVRHSAEPKEAEANVTAE
;
A
#
# COMPACT_ATOMS: atom_id res chain seq x y z
N ASN A 1 -33.91 -3.21 -11.44
CA ASN A 1 -33.58 -4.32 -10.54
C ASN A 1 -32.78 -5.38 -11.26
N LEU A 2 -31.54 -5.54 -10.83
CA LEU A 2 -30.65 -6.55 -11.36
C LEU A 2 -30.95 -7.92 -10.74
N PRO A 3 -30.85 -8.99 -11.53
CA PRO A 3 -30.94 -10.35 -10.97
C PRO A 3 -29.91 -10.54 -9.84
N VAL A 4 -30.26 -11.39 -8.90
CA VAL A 4 -29.37 -11.67 -7.74
C VAL A 4 -27.98 -12.08 -8.19
N LYS A 5 -27.87 -12.86 -9.25
CA LYS A 5 -26.61 -13.29 -9.80
C LYS A 5 -25.74 -12.12 -10.26
N GLU A 6 -26.33 -11.15 -10.94
CA GLU A 6 -25.60 -9.95 -11.38
C GLU A 6 -25.22 -9.05 -10.21
N GLN A 7 -26.07 -8.97 -9.19
CA GLN A 7 -25.74 -8.23 -7.98
C GLN A 7 -24.54 -8.85 -7.27
N LEU A 8 -24.49 -10.18 -7.21
CA LEU A 8 -23.37 -10.89 -6.62
C LEU A 8 -22.09 -10.68 -7.43
N ILE A 9 -22.20 -10.73 -8.75
CA ILE A 9 -21.03 -10.50 -9.63
C ILE A 9 -20.52 -9.08 -9.44
N ARG A 10 -21.41 -8.09 -9.39
CA ARG A 10 -21.02 -6.70 -9.13
C ARG A 10 -20.35 -6.54 -7.77
N LEU A 11 -20.92 -7.16 -6.75
CA LEU A 11 -20.35 -7.11 -5.41
C LEU A 11 -18.98 -7.75 -5.37
N MET A 12 -18.84 -8.89 -6.05
CA MET A 12 -17.55 -9.56 -6.16
C MET A 12 -16.54 -8.73 -6.95
N ASP A 13 -16.99 -8.04 -8.00
CA ASP A 13 -16.14 -7.14 -8.76
C ASP A 13 -15.71 -5.93 -7.92
N GLU A 14 -16.60 -5.37 -7.12
CA GLU A 14 -16.26 -4.30 -6.20
C GLU A 14 -15.24 -4.75 -5.16
N ILE A 15 -15.37 -5.99 -4.70
CA ILE A 15 -14.41 -6.59 -3.77
C ILE A 15 -13.09 -6.86 -4.47
N ARG A 16 -13.12 -7.26 -5.75
CA ARG A 16 -11.91 -7.56 -6.54
C ARG A 16 -11.24 -6.31 -7.09
N HIS A 17 -12.03 -5.32 -7.49
CA HIS A 17 -11.51 -4.02 -7.94
C HIS A 17 -11.14 -3.22 -6.71
N THR A 18 -10.07 -3.61 -6.17
CA THR A 18 -9.63 -3.28 -4.84
C THR A 18 -9.19 -1.86 -4.68
N LEU A 19 -8.85 -1.19 -5.78
CA LEU A 19 -8.36 0.18 -5.71
C LEU A 19 -9.11 1.06 -6.68
N PRO A 20 -9.95 1.97 -6.15
CA PRO A 20 -10.50 3.05 -6.96
C PRO A 20 -9.37 3.84 -7.59
N LYS A 21 -9.63 4.44 -8.74
CA LYS A 21 -8.63 5.22 -9.47
C LYS A 21 -7.96 6.29 -8.59
N LYS A 22 -8.73 6.92 -7.71
CA LYS A 22 -8.24 7.96 -6.81
C LYS A 22 -7.24 7.47 -5.78
N GLU A 23 -7.24 6.16 -5.48
CA GLU A 23 -6.30 5.55 -4.55
C GLU A 23 -5.10 4.91 -5.23
N ARG A 24 -5.01 5.03 -6.55
CA ARG A 24 -3.85 4.53 -7.29
C ARG A 24 -2.84 5.63 -7.51
N LEU A 25 -1.62 5.35 -7.12
CA LEU A 25 -0.51 6.24 -7.42
C LEU A 25 -0.06 5.96 -8.84
N CYS A 26 -0.19 6.93 -9.70
CA CYS A 26 0.22 6.82 -11.10
C CYS A 26 0.75 8.16 -11.58
N GLY A 27 1.49 8.11 -12.70
CA GLY A 27 2.10 9.29 -13.27
C GLY A 27 3.56 9.43 -12.89
N LYS A 28 4.39 9.74 -13.86
CA LYS A 28 5.84 9.83 -13.69
C LYS A 28 6.26 10.85 -12.65
N THR A 29 5.60 12.01 -12.65
CA THR A 29 5.94 13.08 -11.72
C THR A 29 5.69 12.68 -10.28
N ALA A 30 4.52 12.12 -9.99
CA ALA A 30 4.17 11.70 -8.64
C ALA A 30 5.11 10.59 -8.14
N ILE A 31 5.40 9.61 -8.99
CA ILE A 31 6.30 8.52 -8.64
C ILE A 31 7.72 9.03 -8.43
N SER A 32 8.21 9.91 -9.29
CA SER A 32 9.54 10.51 -9.14
C SER A 32 9.65 11.29 -7.84
N MET A 33 8.63 12.06 -7.50
CA MET A 33 8.61 12.81 -6.24
C MET A 33 8.61 11.91 -5.04
N LEU A 34 7.85 10.81 -5.10
CA LEU A 34 7.84 9.82 -4.03
C LEU A 34 9.21 9.20 -3.83
N LEU A 35 9.87 8.78 -4.91
CA LEU A 35 11.19 8.16 -4.81
C LEU A 35 12.26 9.14 -4.34
N ALA A 36 12.16 10.41 -4.73
CA ALA A 36 13.16 11.42 -4.38
C ALA A 36 12.97 11.96 -2.96
N LYS A 37 11.74 12.17 -2.53
CA LYS A 37 11.43 12.82 -1.25
C LYS A 37 10.80 11.90 -0.21
N GLY A 38 10.45 10.69 -0.60
CA GLY A 38 9.82 9.74 0.31
C GLY A 38 10.80 9.13 1.30
N ARG A 39 10.25 8.56 2.34
CA ARG A 39 11.01 7.82 3.33
C ARG A 39 10.99 6.35 2.95
N HIS A 40 12.17 5.75 2.89
CA HIS A 40 12.35 4.35 2.51
C HIS A 40 12.50 3.48 3.75
N GLY A 41 11.99 2.27 3.66
CA GLY A 41 12.14 1.29 4.72
C GLY A 41 11.86 -0.11 4.20
N LYS A 42 11.97 -1.08 5.09
CA LYS A 42 11.65 -2.46 4.75
C LYS A 42 11.06 -3.20 5.94
N VAL A 43 10.23 -4.17 5.62
CA VAL A 43 9.74 -5.18 6.57
C VAL A 43 10.02 -6.53 5.95
N THR A 44 9.73 -7.60 6.66
CA THR A 44 9.94 -8.95 6.12
C THR A 44 9.07 -9.14 4.88
N GLY A 45 9.69 -9.32 3.72
CA GLY A 45 8.99 -9.59 2.47
C GLY A 45 8.67 -8.38 1.61
N LEU A 46 8.68 -7.18 2.17
CA LEU A 46 8.33 -5.96 1.43
C LEU A 46 9.30 -4.82 1.73
N ARG A 47 9.61 -4.07 0.69
CA ARG A 47 10.22 -2.76 0.85
C ARG A 47 9.13 -1.74 0.64
N TYR A 48 9.27 -0.59 1.23
CA TYR A 48 8.30 0.46 1.06
C TYR A 48 8.96 1.83 0.98
N CYS A 49 8.23 2.74 0.34
CA CYS A 49 8.60 4.15 0.31
C CYS A 49 7.30 4.92 0.47
N PHE A 50 7.27 5.88 1.38
CA PHE A 50 6.07 6.67 1.57
C PHE A 50 6.41 8.16 1.70
N ARG A 51 5.43 8.99 1.34
CA ARG A 51 5.56 10.43 1.39
C ARG A 51 4.25 11.03 1.89
N PRO A 52 4.28 11.81 2.97
CA PRO A 52 3.10 12.57 3.40
C PRO A 52 2.92 13.81 2.53
N ASP A 53 1.78 14.44 2.64
CA ASP A 53 1.51 15.72 1.97
C ASP A 53 1.73 15.68 0.46
N SER A 54 1.18 14.66 -0.17
CA SER A 54 1.30 14.51 -1.63
C SER A 54 0.45 15.50 -2.41
N GLY A 55 -0.49 16.17 -1.75
CA GLY A 55 -1.45 17.05 -2.39
C GLY A 55 -2.73 16.35 -2.81
N ALA A 56 -2.79 15.03 -2.71
CA ALA A 56 -4.00 14.28 -3.00
C ALA A 56 -4.92 14.23 -1.79
N GLU A 57 -6.21 14.12 -2.04
CA GLU A 57 -7.20 14.02 -0.97
C GLU A 57 -7.15 12.64 -0.29
N ASP A 58 -6.86 11.61 -1.07
CA ASP A 58 -6.82 10.24 -0.60
C ASP A 58 -5.40 9.72 -0.50
N ASN A 59 -5.22 8.68 0.30
CA ASN A 59 -3.98 7.93 0.31
C ASN A 59 -3.90 7.11 -0.98
N ARG A 60 -2.77 7.17 -1.64
CA ARG A 60 -2.57 6.46 -2.91
C ARG A 60 -1.46 5.45 -2.76
N ILE A 61 -1.63 4.30 -3.40
CA ILE A 61 -0.60 3.27 -3.38
C ILE A 61 -0.19 2.84 -4.77
N MET A 62 1.03 2.33 -4.85
CA MET A 62 1.57 1.66 -6.01
C MET A 62 2.21 0.37 -5.56
N VAL A 63 2.05 -0.69 -6.34
CA VAL A 63 2.60 -1.99 -6.02
C VAL A 63 3.54 -2.41 -7.14
N SER A 64 4.74 -2.83 -6.76
CA SER A 64 5.76 -3.29 -7.70
C SER A 64 6.25 -4.68 -7.32
N VAL A 65 6.27 -5.59 -8.29
CA VAL A 65 6.88 -6.89 -8.15
C VAL A 65 7.93 -7.00 -9.26
N PRO A 66 9.24 -6.98 -8.91
CA PRO A 66 10.30 -6.93 -9.91
C PRO A 66 10.31 -8.14 -10.84
N LYS A 67 10.51 -7.91 -12.13
CA LYS A 67 10.63 -8.96 -13.13
C LYS A 67 11.83 -9.86 -12.88
N LYS A 68 12.86 -9.34 -12.24
CA LYS A 68 14.05 -10.12 -11.90
C LYS A 68 13.73 -11.30 -10.99
N MET A 69 12.76 -11.12 -10.11
CA MET A 69 12.39 -12.16 -9.14
C MET A 69 11.39 -13.13 -9.72
N PHE A 70 10.46 -12.64 -10.53
CA PHE A 70 9.39 -13.46 -11.09
C PHE A 70 9.22 -13.12 -12.57
N LYS A 71 9.75 -13.98 -13.41
CA LYS A 71 9.69 -13.78 -14.86
C LYS A 71 8.26 -13.93 -15.40
N ARG A 72 7.46 -14.81 -14.78
CA ARG A 72 6.10 -15.04 -15.21
C ARG A 72 5.14 -13.97 -14.68
N ALA A 73 4.42 -13.36 -15.60
CA ALA A 73 3.46 -12.33 -15.25
C ALA A 73 2.36 -12.84 -14.32
N VAL A 74 1.98 -14.11 -14.43
CA VAL A 74 0.94 -14.71 -13.59
C VAL A 74 1.32 -14.62 -12.11
N LYS A 75 2.57 -14.94 -11.78
CA LYS A 75 3.04 -14.87 -10.40
C LYS A 75 3.14 -13.44 -9.91
N ARG A 76 3.63 -12.53 -10.76
CA ARG A 76 3.68 -11.11 -10.39
C ARG A 76 2.29 -10.55 -10.13
N ASN A 77 1.34 -10.88 -10.97
CA ASN A 77 -0.03 -10.40 -10.81
C ASN A 77 -0.69 -10.95 -9.54
N LEU A 78 -0.41 -12.21 -9.22
CA LEU A 78 -0.91 -12.84 -7.99
C LEU A 78 -0.39 -12.09 -6.77
N LEU A 79 0.91 -11.78 -6.73
CA LEU A 79 1.51 -11.08 -5.62
C LEU A 79 1.01 -9.63 -5.52
N LYS A 80 0.87 -8.95 -6.64
CA LYS A 80 0.28 -7.61 -6.66
C LYS A 80 -1.13 -7.62 -6.10
N ARG A 81 -1.93 -8.62 -6.48
CA ARG A 81 -3.30 -8.76 -5.99
C ARG A 81 -3.33 -8.97 -4.48
N ARG A 82 -2.45 -9.83 -3.96
CA ARG A 82 -2.35 -10.08 -2.53
C ARG A 82 -1.99 -8.81 -1.75
N ILE A 83 -1.06 -8.04 -2.27
CA ILE A 83 -0.66 -6.78 -1.63
C ILE A 83 -1.81 -5.77 -1.65
N ARG A 84 -2.46 -5.59 -2.78
CA ARG A 84 -3.59 -4.66 -2.91
C ARG A 84 -4.76 -5.06 -2.01
N GLU A 85 -5.05 -6.34 -1.93
CA GLU A 85 -6.12 -6.84 -1.07
C GLU A 85 -5.78 -6.63 0.40
N SER A 86 -4.54 -6.86 0.77
CA SER A 86 -4.06 -6.63 2.14
C SER A 86 -4.18 -5.15 2.51
N TRP A 87 -3.84 -4.26 1.60
CA TRP A 87 -4.02 -2.82 1.79
C TRP A 87 -5.49 -2.45 1.95
N ARG A 88 -6.32 -2.95 1.05
CA ARG A 88 -7.75 -2.64 1.07
C ARG A 88 -8.38 -2.99 2.41
N ARG A 89 -7.99 -4.11 2.98
CA ARG A 89 -8.55 -4.58 4.25
C ARG A 89 -8.00 -3.85 5.48
N GLN A 90 -6.84 -3.24 5.35
CA GLN A 90 -6.16 -2.60 6.48
C GLN A 90 -6.06 -1.09 6.39
N LYS A 91 -6.42 -0.50 5.26
CA LYS A 91 -6.28 0.95 5.05
C LYS A 91 -7.04 1.80 6.07
N HIS A 92 -8.08 1.24 6.65
CA HIS A 92 -8.86 1.94 7.68
C HIS A 92 -8.04 2.25 8.93
N THR A 93 -6.95 1.55 9.16
CA THR A 93 -6.07 1.82 10.30
C THR A 93 -5.31 3.14 10.14
N LEU A 94 -5.30 3.70 8.94
CA LEU A 94 -4.78 5.03 8.67
C LEU A 94 -5.87 6.11 8.74
N GLU A 95 -6.99 5.80 9.36
CA GLU A 95 -8.09 6.75 9.51
C GLU A 95 -7.60 8.06 10.14
N GLY A 96 -7.99 9.18 9.53
CA GLY A 96 -7.51 10.48 9.95
C GLY A 96 -6.21 10.93 9.26
N LEU A 97 -5.54 10.03 8.57
CA LEU A 97 -4.34 10.35 7.79
C LEU A 97 -4.68 10.29 6.31
N THR A 98 -4.48 11.39 5.62
CA THR A 98 -4.77 11.49 4.19
C THR A 98 -3.60 12.14 3.45
N GLY A 99 -3.58 11.98 2.13
CA GLY A 99 -2.54 12.58 1.31
C GLY A 99 -1.21 11.84 1.32
N TYR A 100 -1.21 10.57 1.71
CA TYR A 100 0.00 9.75 1.69
C TYR A 100 0.12 9.02 0.37
N ASP A 101 1.33 9.03 -0.18
CA ASP A 101 1.69 8.17 -1.31
C ASP A 101 2.57 7.06 -0.76
N ILE A 102 2.25 5.82 -1.06
CA ILE A 102 2.98 4.65 -0.56
C ILE A 102 3.29 3.71 -1.71
N LEU A 103 4.56 3.34 -1.82
CA LEU A 103 5.01 2.34 -2.78
C LEU A 103 5.35 1.07 -2.00
N PHE A 104 4.74 -0.04 -2.41
CA PHE A 104 5.10 -1.36 -1.89
C PHE A 104 5.89 -2.09 -2.96
N THR A 105 7.08 -2.57 -2.61
CA THR A 105 7.92 -3.33 -3.53
C THR A 105 8.18 -4.71 -2.92
N TYR A 106 7.81 -5.75 -3.67
CA TYR A 106 8.03 -7.12 -3.22
C TYR A 106 9.52 -7.43 -3.23
N SER A 107 10.03 -8.01 -2.13
CA SER A 107 11.47 -8.23 -1.95
C SER A 107 11.85 -9.66 -1.60
N GLN A 108 10.98 -10.63 -1.88
CA GLN A 108 11.26 -12.04 -1.64
C GLN A 108 11.33 -12.82 -2.94
N LYS A 109 12.17 -13.84 -2.98
CA LYS A 109 12.27 -14.73 -4.13
C LYS A 109 11.13 -15.74 -4.16
N GLU A 110 10.54 -16.00 -3.02
CA GLU A 110 9.49 -16.98 -2.85
C GLU A 110 8.13 -16.31 -2.93
N VAL A 111 7.11 -17.10 -3.30
CA VAL A 111 5.73 -16.63 -3.33
C VAL A 111 5.17 -16.75 -1.92
N LEU A 112 5.09 -15.64 -1.21
CA LEU A 112 4.55 -15.63 0.14
C LEU A 112 3.03 -15.83 0.11
N SER A 113 2.52 -16.45 1.16
CA SER A 113 1.08 -16.63 1.31
C SER A 113 0.38 -15.30 1.51
N TYR A 114 -0.93 -15.29 1.33
CA TYR A 114 -1.72 -14.09 1.57
C TYR A 114 -1.57 -13.61 3.02
N GLU A 115 -1.58 -14.51 3.98
CA GLU A 115 -1.44 -14.18 5.39
C GLU A 115 -0.11 -13.51 5.70
N GLU A 116 0.97 -14.02 5.12
CA GLU A 116 2.30 -13.44 5.29
C GLU A 116 2.38 -12.04 4.69
N ILE A 117 1.78 -11.85 3.52
CA ILE A 117 1.73 -10.54 2.86
C ILE A 117 0.83 -9.58 3.64
N TYR A 118 -0.30 -10.07 4.13
CA TYR A 118 -1.21 -9.29 4.96
C TYR A 118 -0.49 -8.73 6.20
N GLU A 119 0.27 -9.58 6.87
CA GLU A 119 1.05 -9.18 8.02
C GLU A 119 2.13 -8.16 7.66
N ALA A 120 2.82 -8.36 6.54
CA ALA A 120 3.84 -7.44 6.07
C ALA A 120 3.26 -6.07 5.73
N VAL A 121 2.15 -6.03 5.03
CA VAL A 121 1.45 -4.77 4.71
C VAL A 121 0.99 -4.08 5.99
N GLY A 122 0.49 -4.84 6.96
CA GLY A 122 0.11 -4.30 8.26
C GLY A 122 1.27 -3.63 8.98
N LYS A 123 2.45 -4.22 8.92
CA LYS A 123 3.66 -3.64 9.51
C LYS A 123 4.06 -2.35 8.82
N VAL A 124 3.94 -2.28 7.50
CA VAL A 124 4.22 -1.05 6.74
C VAL A 124 3.25 0.05 7.16
N ILE A 125 1.97 -0.26 7.23
CA ILE A 125 0.94 0.71 7.63
C ILE A 125 1.23 1.23 9.05
N GLU A 126 1.61 0.34 9.94
CA GLU A 126 1.95 0.72 11.30
C GLU A 126 3.14 1.67 11.35
N LYS A 127 4.18 1.40 10.55
CA LYS A 127 5.34 2.28 10.48
C LYS A 127 4.99 3.65 9.89
N VAL A 128 4.13 3.68 8.89
CA VAL A 128 3.65 4.94 8.30
C VAL A 128 2.87 5.74 9.36
N ARG A 129 2.01 5.07 10.10
CA ARG A 129 1.23 5.70 11.15
C ARG A 129 2.11 6.26 12.27
N HIS A 130 3.11 5.50 12.70
CA HIS A 130 4.05 5.96 13.72
C HIS A 130 4.84 7.17 13.28
N SER A 131 5.22 7.22 12.00
CA SER A 131 5.94 8.38 11.47
C SER A 131 5.10 9.65 11.45
N ALA A 132 3.78 9.48 11.42
CA ALA A 132 2.83 10.59 11.42
C ALA A 132 2.48 11.07 12.84
N GLU A 133 2.92 10.34 13.87
CA GLU A 133 2.72 10.78 15.24
C GLU A 133 3.42 12.11 15.47
N PRO A 134 2.83 13.00 16.25
CA PRO A 134 3.39 14.32 16.45
C PRO A 134 4.80 14.25 16.99
N LYS A 135 5.73 14.96 16.36
CA LYS A 135 7.09 15.10 16.83
C LYS A 135 7.14 15.76 18.22
N GLU A 136 6.05 16.39 18.60
CA GLU A 136 5.89 16.98 19.90
C GLU A 136 6.11 15.98 21.04
N ALA A 137 5.66 14.73 20.86
CA ALA A 137 5.87 13.69 21.86
C ALA A 137 7.35 13.35 22.00
N GLU A 138 8.09 13.30 20.90
CA GLU A 138 9.53 13.07 20.91
C GLU A 138 10.28 14.27 21.46
N ALA A 139 9.86 15.47 21.08
CA ALA A 139 10.47 16.70 21.57
C ALA A 139 10.29 16.84 23.07
N ASN A 140 9.15 16.45 23.61
CA ASN A 140 8.90 16.49 25.04
C ASN A 140 9.77 15.49 25.80
N VAL A 141 9.99 14.32 25.22
CA VAL A 141 10.88 13.30 25.79
C VAL A 141 12.32 13.77 25.80
N THR A 142 12.75 14.45 24.73
CA THR A 142 14.12 14.95 24.64
C THR A 142 14.35 16.20 25.45
N ALA A 143 13.32 16.96 25.78
CA ALA A 143 13.42 18.16 26.60
C ALA A 143 13.59 17.85 28.08
N GLU A 144 13.25 16.64 28.48
CA GLU A 144 13.45 16.17 29.85
C GLU A 144 14.87 15.61 30.03
#